data_33370044a706be27d8aac37676fe93b5
#
_entry.id   33370044a706be27d8aac37676fe93b5
#
_cell.length_a   1.000
_cell.length_b   1.000
_cell.length_c   1.000
_cell.angle_alpha   90.00
_cell.angle_beta   90.00
_cell.angle_gamma   90.00
#
_symmetry.space_group_name_H-M   'P 1'
#
loop_
_entity.id
_entity.type
_entity.pdbx_description
1 polymer ?
#
loop_
_entity_poly.entity_id
_entity_poly.type
_entity_poly.pdbx_seq_one_letter_code
_entity_poly.pdbx_strand_id
1 'polypeptide(L)'
;MIEQPVSPKRKYELKRRAEKQAETRRRIIEATVKFHSTIGPARTTVARICREAHVQRATFYRHFPDSALLFEECRAFSLRESPLPDMTSFAEIADPVRRLRSALTAIYPYYRQHEQRMAAILRDADGLPGAGGAFFRFQDRLSELLAAPWKSRGQRHARILAACGHAVDFQAWRSLASRQGLNDRAVVESMVTLVRAAAGQA
;
A
#
# COMPACT_ATOMS: atom_id res chain seq x y z
N MET A 1 24.97 -36.74 21.74
CA MET A 1 25.60 -36.07 20.59
C MET A 1 25.96 -34.66 21.08
N ILE A 2 27.26 -34.41 21.35
CA ILE A 2 27.73 -33.16 21.97
C ILE A 2 27.98 -32.16 20.85
N GLU A 3 27.16 -31.08 20.77
CA GLU A 3 27.40 -29.96 19.87
C GLU A 3 28.74 -29.30 20.21
N GLN A 4 29.69 -29.33 19.27
CA GLN A 4 30.96 -28.65 19.45
C GLN A 4 30.76 -27.13 19.39
N PRO A 5 31.31 -26.34 20.31
CA PRO A 5 31.18 -24.90 20.31
C PRO A 5 31.83 -24.27 19.06
N VAL A 6 31.06 -23.47 18.33
CA VAL A 6 31.54 -22.77 17.12
C VAL A 6 32.64 -21.78 17.53
N SER A 7 33.83 -21.89 16.92
CA SER A 7 34.96 -20.98 17.18
C SER A 7 34.57 -19.51 17.02
N PRO A 8 35.06 -18.58 17.87
CA PRO A 8 34.77 -17.14 17.78
C PRO A 8 35.05 -16.55 16.40
N LYS A 9 36.11 -16.96 15.72
CA LYS A 9 36.45 -16.55 14.34
C LYS A 9 35.37 -16.96 13.33
N ARG A 10 34.88 -18.21 13.42
CA ARG A 10 33.84 -18.75 12.56
C ARG A 10 32.50 -18.02 12.78
N LYS A 11 32.18 -17.68 14.04
CA LYS A 11 31.00 -16.89 14.41
C LYS A 11 31.06 -15.47 13.81
N TYR A 12 32.22 -14.82 13.86
CA TYR A 12 32.45 -13.51 13.27
C TYR A 12 32.30 -13.53 11.75
N GLU A 13 32.89 -14.51 11.06
CA GLU A 13 32.81 -14.66 9.61
C GLU A 13 31.35 -14.90 9.14
N LEU A 14 30.60 -15.73 9.87
CA LEU A 14 29.18 -15.97 9.60
C LEU A 14 28.35 -14.69 9.77
N LYS A 15 28.59 -13.93 10.84
CA LYS A 15 27.91 -12.63 11.06
C LYS A 15 28.19 -11.65 9.92
N ARG A 16 29.45 -11.45 9.55
CA ARG A 16 29.85 -10.57 8.44
C ARG A 16 29.26 -11.00 7.10
N ARG A 17 29.13 -12.31 6.85
CA ARG A 17 28.47 -12.83 5.65
C ARG A 17 26.99 -12.55 5.64
N ALA A 18 26.31 -12.75 6.78
CA ALA A 18 24.89 -12.43 6.94
C ALA A 18 24.61 -10.93 6.73
N GLU A 19 25.43 -10.05 7.30
CA GLU A 19 25.34 -8.60 7.13
C GLU A 19 25.49 -8.18 5.66
N LYS A 20 26.46 -8.75 4.93
CA LYS A 20 26.64 -8.49 3.50
C LYS A 20 25.46 -8.99 2.66
N GLN A 21 24.87 -10.13 3.03
CA GLN A 21 23.68 -10.64 2.35
C GLN A 21 22.47 -9.74 2.60
N ALA A 22 22.25 -9.31 3.84
CA ALA A 22 21.18 -8.38 4.22
C ALA A 22 21.32 -7.03 3.47
N GLU A 23 22.53 -6.49 3.41
CA GLU A 23 22.82 -5.25 2.69
C GLU A 23 22.56 -5.39 1.18
N THR A 24 22.96 -6.50 0.56
CA THR A 24 22.69 -6.78 -0.85
C THR A 24 21.19 -6.88 -1.11
N ARG A 25 20.46 -7.58 -0.22
CA ARG A 25 18.99 -7.71 -0.31
C ARG A 25 18.32 -6.34 -0.20
N ARG A 26 18.73 -5.50 0.74
CA ARG A 26 18.22 -4.13 0.94
C ARG A 26 18.40 -3.29 -0.32
N ARG A 27 19.60 -3.26 -0.93
CA ARG A 27 19.85 -2.52 -2.17
C ARG A 27 18.95 -2.95 -3.34
N ILE A 28 18.69 -4.26 -3.47
CA ILE A 28 17.77 -4.79 -4.48
C ILE A 28 16.35 -4.28 -4.24
N ILE A 29 15.88 -4.30 -2.98
CA ILE A 29 14.55 -3.79 -2.61
C ILE A 29 14.44 -2.30 -2.91
N GLU A 30 15.41 -1.49 -2.46
CA GLU A 30 15.43 -0.03 -2.68
C GLU A 30 15.42 0.32 -4.17
N ALA A 31 16.25 -0.35 -4.97
CA ALA A 31 16.27 -0.18 -6.42
C ALA A 31 14.92 -0.53 -7.07
N THR A 32 14.29 -1.61 -6.60
CA THR A 32 12.98 -2.03 -7.09
C THR A 32 11.89 -1.03 -6.72
N VAL A 33 11.83 -0.60 -5.46
CA VAL A 33 10.87 0.40 -4.97
C VAL A 33 11.02 1.72 -5.73
N LYS A 34 12.24 2.17 -5.98
CA LYS A 34 12.52 3.37 -6.80
C LYS A 34 11.89 3.26 -8.18
N PHE A 35 12.09 2.15 -8.90
CA PHE A 35 11.51 1.97 -10.24
C PHE A 35 10.00 1.73 -10.21
N HIS A 36 9.49 0.95 -9.27
CA HIS A 36 8.04 0.77 -9.11
C HIS A 36 7.33 2.09 -8.85
N SER A 37 7.96 2.99 -8.11
CA SER A 37 7.40 4.30 -7.75
C SER A 37 7.47 5.34 -8.88
N THR A 38 8.33 5.14 -9.88
CA THR A 38 8.56 6.11 -10.96
C THR A 38 7.99 5.65 -12.29
N ILE A 39 8.46 4.52 -12.80
CA ILE A 39 8.07 3.99 -14.11
C ILE A 39 6.98 2.90 -14.02
N GLY A 40 6.73 2.36 -12.85
CA GLY A 40 5.78 1.29 -12.56
C GLY A 40 6.38 -0.12 -12.67
N PRO A 41 5.71 -1.11 -12.03
CA PRO A 41 6.17 -2.49 -12.02
C PRO A 41 6.30 -3.12 -13.42
N ALA A 42 5.34 -2.89 -14.32
CA ALA A 42 5.34 -3.47 -15.66
C ALA A 42 6.56 -3.07 -16.52
N ARG A 43 7.11 -1.88 -16.27
CA ARG A 43 8.31 -1.37 -16.98
C ARG A 43 9.61 -1.63 -16.22
N THR A 44 9.55 -2.23 -15.04
CA THR A 44 10.70 -2.51 -14.19
C THR A 44 11.27 -3.87 -14.54
N THR A 45 12.44 -3.88 -15.19
CA THR A 45 13.12 -5.12 -15.56
C THR A 45 14.19 -5.50 -14.55
N VAL A 46 14.46 -6.81 -14.41
CA VAL A 46 15.57 -7.32 -13.57
C VAL A 46 16.91 -6.67 -13.96
N ALA A 47 17.14 -6.43 -15.25
CA ALA A 47 18.37 -5.76 -15.70
C ALA A 47 18.50 -4.33 -15.16
N ARG A 48 17.40 -3.56 -15.08
CA ARG A 48 17.39 -2.22 -14.47
C ARG A 48 17.65 -2.29 -12.97
N ILE A 49 16.98 -3.20 -12.27
CA ILE A 49 17.17 -3.41 -10.83
C ILE A 49 18.64 -3.79 -10.53
N CYS A 50 19.20 -4.76 -11.27
CA CYS A 50 20.58 -5.20 -11.08
C CYS A 50 21.59 -4.08 -11.27
N ARG A 51 21.40 -3.23 -12.29
CA ARG A 51 22.26 -2.08 -12.55
C ARG A 51 22.21 -1.07 -11.41
N GLU A 52 21.04 -0.69 -10.98
CA GLU A 52 20.82 0.26 -9.88
C GLU A 52 21.34 -0.27 -8.54
N ALA A 53 21.09 -1.55 -8.25
CA ALA A 53 21.53 -2.19 -7.02
C ALA A 53 23.03 -2.60 -7.04
N HIS A 54 23.73 -2.42 -8.16
CA HIS A 54 25.11 -2.88 -8.37
C HIS A 54 25.30 -4.37 -8.05
N VAL A 55 24.44 -5.23 -8.61
CA VAL A 55 24.50 -6.68 -8.44
C VAL A 55 24.41 -7.40 -9.78
N GLN A 56 24.96 -8.62 -9.86
CA GLN A 56 24.79 -9.49 -11.00
C GLN A 56 23.43 -10.19 -10.99
N ARG A 57 22.90 -10.58 -12.15
CA ARG A 57 21.62 -11.29 -12.29
C ARG A 57 21.56 -12.57 -11.45
N ALA A 58 22.65 -13.35 -11.40
CA ALA A 58 22.72 -14.56 -10.57
C ALA A 58 22.55 -14.24 -9.07
N THR A 59 23.12 -13.11 -8.61
CA THR A 59 22.93 -12.63 -7.24
C THR A 59 21.50 -12.19 -6.99
N PHE A 60 20.86 -11.49 -7.93
CA PHE A 60 19.46 -11.11 -7.82
C PHE A 60 18.56 -12.35 -7.64
N TYR A 61 18.63 -13.34 -8.53
CA TYR A 61 17.79 -14.54 -8.46
C TYR A 61 18.07 -15.41 -7.24
N ARG A 62 19.27 -15.37 -6.67
CA ARG A 62 19.57 -16.04 -5.40
C ARG A 62 18.82 -15.41 -4.22
N HIS A 63 18.61 -14.07 -4.24
CA HIS A 63 17.85 -13.35 -3.21
C HIS A 63 16.35 -13.35 -3.46
N PHE A 64 15.94 -13.30 -4.71
CA PHE A 64 14.55 -13.20 -5.16
C PHE A 64 14.31 -14.15 -6.33
N PRO A 65 14.14 -15.46 -6.06
CA PRO A 65 13.83 -16.46 -7.08
C PRO A 65 12.44 -16.26 -7.67
N ASP A 66 11.56 -15.58 -6.94
CA ASP A 66 10.16 -15.34 -7.23
C ASP A 66 9.82 -13.84 -7.13
N SER A 67 9.06 -13.38 -8.09
CA SER A 67 8.59 -11.99 -8.16
C SER A 67 7.59 -11.65 -7.04
N ALA A 68 6.79 -12.61 -6.59
CA ALA A 68 5.83 -12.39 -5.50
C ALA A 68 6.57 -12.06 -4.19
N LEU A 69 7.66 -12.78 -3.90
CA LEU A 69 8.51 -12.49 -2.74
C LEU A 69 9.12 -11.08 -2.84
N LEU A 70 9.58 -10.68 -4.03
CA LEU A 70 10.11 -9.32 -4.23
C LEU A 70 9.04 -8.25 -3.99
N PHE A 71 7.83 -8.43 -4.52
CA PHE A 71 6.72 -7.51 -4.30
C PHE A 71 6.35 -7.38 -2.82
N GLU A 72 6.31 -8.51 -2.10
CA GLU A 72 5.99 -8.53 -0.67
C GLU A 72 7.03 -7.75 0.15
N GLU A 73 8.33 -7.95 -0.13
CA GLU A 73 9.42 -7.24 0.53
C GLU A 73 9.43 -5.74 0.18
N CYS A 74 9.17 -5.39 -1.06
CA CYS A 74 9.04 -3.99 -1.49
C CYS A 74 7.85 -3.31 -0.81
N ARG A 75 6.73 -4.02 -0.65
CA ARG A 75 5.57 -3.54 0.10
C ARG A 75 5.92 -3.31 1.57
N ALA A 76 6.53 -4.32 2.21
CA ALA A 76 6.94 -4.23 3.61
C ALA A 76 7.93 -3.07 3.84
N PHE A 77 8.89 -2.90 2.94
CA PHE A 77 9.83 -1.77 2.96
C PHE A 77 9.09 -0.43 2.84
N SER A 78 8.21 -0.30 1.85
CA SER A 78 7.45 0.94 1.61
C SER A 78 6.55 1.32 2.78
N LEU A 79 5.94 0.34 3.46
CA LEU A 79 5.09 0.59 4.64
C LEU A 79 5.89 0.95 5.89
N ARG A 80 7.15 0.50 6.01
CA ARG A 80 8.05 0.95 7.09
C ARG A 80 8.48 2.40 6.88
N GLU A 81 8.83 2.77 5.65
CA GLU A 81 9.25 4.14 5.32
C GLU A 81 8.09 5.14 5.34
N SER A 82 6.89 4.67 5.01
CA SER A 82 5.69 5.50 4.91
C SER A 82 4.48 4.67 5.37
N PRO A 83 4.26 4.56 6.69
CA PRO A 83 3.14 3.80 7.23
C PRO A 83 1.80 4.41 6.82
N LEU A 84 0.82 3.54 6.58
CA LEU A 84 -0.57 3.98 6.41
C LEU A 84 -1.06 4.66 7.70
N PRO A 85 -1.97 5.64 7.60
CA PRO A 85 -2.64 6.17 8.77
C PRO A 85 -3.31 5.05 9.58
N ASP A 86 -3.29 5.18 10.91
CA ASP A 86 -4.00 4.22 11.77
C ASP A 86 -5.51 4.36 11.56
N MET A 87 -6.10 3.35 10.92
CA MET A 87 -7.52 3.31 10.62
C MET A 87 -8.34 2.62 11.72
N THR A 88 -7.70 1.96 12.67
CA THR A 88 -8.40 1.20 13.72
C THR A 88 -9.09 2.11 14.73
N SER A 89 -8.49 3.25 15.05
CA SER A 89 -9.05 4.27 15.95
C SER A 89 -10.41 4.81 15.48
N PHE A 90 -10.70 4.78 14.17
CA PHE A 90 -12.00 5.22 13.65
C PHE A 90 -13.14 4.26 13.98
N ALA A 91 -12.86 3.00 14.32
CA ALA A 91 -13.88 2.03 14.73
C ALA A 91 -14.66 2.48 15.98
N GLU A 92 -14.03 3.26 16.85
CA GLU A 92 -14.63 3.77 18.09
C GLU A 92 -15.62 4.94 17.87
N ILE A 93 -15.59 5.58 16.70
CA ILE A 93 -16.49 6.68 16.38
C ILE A 93 -17.86 6.13 15.99
N ALA A 94 -18.85 6.25 16.89
CA ALA A 94 -20.19 5.70 16.68
C ALA A 94 -20.98 6.41 15.58
N ASP A 95 -20.82 7.73 15.43
CA ASP A 95 -21.50 8.52 14.40
C ASP A 95 -20.93 8.19 13.00
N PRO A 96 -21.76 7.71 12.06
CA PRO A 96 -21.29 7.25 10.76
C PRO A 96 -20.67 8.36 9.91
N VAL A 97 -21.23 9.57 9.93
CA VAL A 97 -20.76 10.71 9.14
C VAL A 97 -19.42 11.22 9.71
N ARG A 98 -19.33 11.32 11.03
CA ARG A 98 -18.09 11.71 11.69
C ARG A 98 -16.99 10.70 11.47
N ARG A 99 -17.29 9.38 11.57
CA ARG A 99 -16.33 8.30 11.28
C ARG A 99 -15.79 8.43 9.85
N LEU A 100 -16.69 8.53 8.87
CA LEU A 100 -16.34 8.69 7.46
C LEU A 100 -15.44 9.91 7.24
N ARG A 101 -15.88 11.09 7.71
CA ARG A 101 -15.12 12.34 7.57
C ARG A 101 -13.74 12.24 8.17
N SER A 102 -13.61 11.70 9.39
CA SER A 102 -12.32 11.55 10.07
C SER A 102 -11.38 10.63 9.31
N ALA A 103 -11.87 9.50 8.81
CA ALA A 103 -11.07 8.55 8.05
C ALA A 103 -10.59 9.14 6.71
N LEU A 104 -11.47 9.82 5.97
CA LEU A 104 -11.10 10.46 4.70
C LEU A 104 -10.10 11.62 4.90
N THR A 105 -10.27 12.40 5.96
CA THR A 105 -9.33 13.47 6.33
C THR A 105 -7.94 12.91 6.68
N ALA A 106 -7.85 11.70 7.19
CA ALA A 106 -6.57 11.06 7.51
C ALA A 106 -5.91 10.42 6.27
N ILE A 107 -6.70 9.81 5.35
CA ILE A 107 -6.11 9.06 4.24
C ILE A 107 -5.78 9.91 3.02
N TYR A 108 -6.51 10.99 2.73
CA TYR A 108 -6.27 11.79 1.54
C TYR A 108 -4.91 12.51 1.51
N PRO A 109 -4.39 13.06 2.63
CA PRO A 109 -3.02 13.57 2.69
C PRO A 109 -1.98 12.50 2.36
N TYR A 110 -2.19 11.24 2.81
CA TYR A 110 -1.34 10.12 2.44
C TYR A 110 -1.38 9.85 0.93
N TYR A 111 -2.56 9.87 0.31
CA TYR A 111 -2.70 9.72 -1.14
C TYR A 111 -1.97 10.84 -1.90
N ARG A 112 -2.11 12.07 -1.45
CA ARG A 112 -1.43 13.24 -2.04
C ARG A 112 0.09 13.11 -1.96
N GLN A 113 0.60 12.76 -0.79
CA GLN A 113 2.04 12.57 -0.58
C GLN A 113 2.62 11.46 -1.46
N HIS A 114 1.83 10.42 -1.74
CA HIS A 114 2.28 9.22 -2.45
C HIS A 114 1.64 9.04 -3.83
N GLU A 115 1.05 10.08 -4.40
CA GLU A 115 0.24 10.02 -5.61
C GLU A 115 0.99 9.36 -6.78
N GLN A 116 2.21 9.81 -7.07
CA GLN A 116 3.00 9.29 -8.19
C GLN A 116 3.26 7.79 -8.04
N ARG A 117 3.67 7.36 -6.83
CA ARG A 117 3.94 5.94 -6.53
C ARG A 117 2.69 5.10 -6.67
N MET A 118 1.59 5.53 -6.05
CA MET A 118 0.33 4.79 -6.10
C MET A 118 -0.22 4.69 -7.51
N ALA A 119 -0.18 5.80 -8.26
CA ALA A 119 -0.62 5.82 -9.65
C ALA A 119 0.20 4.88 -10.54
N ALA A 120 1.52 4.80 -10.33
CA ALA A 120 2.40 3.90 -11.09
C ALA A 120 2.12 2.42 -10.78
N ILE A 121 1.94 2.08 -9.50
CA ILE A 121 1.67 0.71 -9.06
C ILE A 121 0.27 0.25 -9.48
N LEU A 122 -0.75 1.08 -9.22
CA LEU A 122 -2.14 0.71 -9.49
C LEU A 122 -2.47 0.67 -10.99
N ARG A 123 -1.81 1.47 -11.82
CA ARG A 123 -1.93 1.37 -13.28
C ARG A 123 -1.56 -0.02 -13.80
N ASP A 124 -0.56 -0.64 -13.18
CA ASP A 124 0.00 -1.91 -13.63
C ASP A 124 -0.56 -3.12 -12.84
N ALA A 125 -1.46 -2.88 -11.87
CA ALA A 125 -1.94 -3.91 -10.92
C ALA A 125 -2.70 -5.06 -11.59
N ASP A 126 -3.53 -4.76 -12.59
CA ASP A 126 -4.36 -5.76 -13.28
C ASP A 126 -3.53 -6.76 -14.11
N GLY A 127 -2.34 -6.36 -14.53
CA GLY A 127 -1.45 -7.19 -15.36
C GLY A 127 -0.37 -7.96 -14.59
N LEU A 128 -0.22 -7.74 -13.27
CA LEU A 128 0.89 -8.29 -12.49
C LEU A 128 0.39 -8.93 -11.19
N PRO A 129 0.47 -10.27 -11.06
CA PRO A 129 0.14 -10.96 -9.82
C PRO A 129 0.93 -10.37 -8.62
N GLY A 130 0.19 -10.00 -7.56
CA GLY A 130 0.77 -9.40 -6.34
C GLY A 130 0.87 -7.87 -6.35
N ALA A 131 0.88 -7.21 -7.51
CA ALA A 131 0.84 -5.75 -7.56
C ALA A 131 -0.56 -5.24 -7.13
N GLY A 132 -0.62 -4.32 -6.18
CA GLY A 132 -1.89 -3.70 -5.73
C GLY A 132 -2.75 -4.55 -4.80
N GLY A 133 -2.64 -5.88 -4.77
CA GLY A 133 -3.57 -6.74 -4.04
C GLY A 133 -3.68 -6.46 -2.53
N ALA A 134 -2.58 -6.10 -1.88
CA ALA A 134 -2.62 -5.70 -0.47
C ALA A 134 -3.33 -4.34 -0.26
N PHE A 135 -3.20 -3.43 -1.22
CA PHE A 135 -3.87 -2.15 -1.19
C PHE A 135 -5.38 -2.30 -1.40
N PHE A 136 -5.82 -3.12 -2.34
CA PHE A 136 -7.24 -3.42 -2.52
C PHE A 136 -7.86 -4.06 -1.28
N ARG A 137 -7.18 -5.04 -0.67
CA ARG A 137 -7.65 -5.61 0.62
C ARG A 137 -7.70 -4.59 1.76
N PHE A 138 -6.81 -3.62 1.78
CA PHE A 138 -6.89 -2.52 2.73
C PHE A 138 -8.13 -1.64 2.46
N GLN A 139 -8.40 -1.29 1.21
CA GLN A 139 -9.58 -0.51 0.83
C GLN A 139 -10.89 -1.26 1.16
N ASP A 140 -10.96 -2.58 0.92
CA ASP A 140 -12.12 -3.40 1.25
C ASP A 140 -12.41 -3.35 2.75
N ARG A 141 -11.40 -3.62 3.59
CA ARG A 141 -11.56 -3.57 5.06
C ARG A 141 -11.94 -2.18 5.55
N LEU A 142 -11.37 -1.14 4.97
CA LEU A 142 -11.72 0.24 5.32
C LEU A 142 -13.16 0.55 4.93
N SER A 143 -13.60 0.11 3.77
CA SER A 143 -14.99 0.29 3.30
C SER A 143 -16.00 -0.38 4.23
N GLU A 144 -15.72 -1.61 4.68
CA GLU A 144 -16.53 -2.32 5.66
C GLU A 144 -16.58 -1.58 7.02
N LEU A 145 -15.42 -1.14 7.52
CA LEU A 145 -15.33 -0.35 8.75
C LEU A 145 -16.16 0.93 8.69
N LEU A 146 -16.17 1.61 7.55
CA LEU A 146 -16.90 2.85 7.35
C LEU A 146 -18.41 2.62 7.14
N ALA A 147 -18.80 1.50 6.53
CA ALA A 147 -20.19 1.14 6.31
C ALA A 147 -20.89 0.60 7.59
N ALA A 148 -20.15 -0.03 8.49
CA ALA A 148 -20.70 -0.70 9.67
C ALA A 148 -21.62 0.18 10.55
N PRO A 149 -21.31 1.45 10.88
CA PRO A 149 -22.12 2.24 11.80
C PRO A 149 -23.48 2.68 11.24
N TRP A 150 -23.70 2.56 9.92
CA TRP A 150 -24.99 2.89 9.29
C TRP A 150 -26.10 1.89 9.60
N LYS A 151 -25.79 0.74 10.22
CA LYS A 151 -26.76 -0.28 10.68
C LYS A 151 -27.82 -0.62 9.64
N SER A 152 -27.40 -0.82 8.40
CA SER A 152 -28.28 -1.09 7.23
C SER A 152 -28.22 -2.58 6.82
N ARG A 153 -29.21 -3.04 6.06
CA ARG A 153 -29.31 -4.41 5.51
C ARG A 153 -29.72 -4.38 4.04
N GLY A 154 -29.53 -5.50 3.35
CA GLY A 154 -29.98 -5.69 1.98
C GLY A 154 -29.41 -4.67 1.02
N GLN A 155 -30.21 -4.22 0.06
CA GLN A 155 -29.78 -3.29 -1.00
C GLN A 155 -29.28 -1.93 -0.47
N ARG A 156 -29.84 -1.44 0.64
CA ARG A 156 -29.36 -0.22 1.27
C ARG A 156 -27.93 -0.36 1.79
N HIS A 157 -27.63 -1.50 2.44
CA HIS A 157 -26.29 -1.81 2.89
C HIS A 157 -25.29 -1.88 1.72
N ALA A 158 -25.68 -2.59 0.64
CA ALA A 158 -24.83 -2.71 -0.54
C ALA A 158 -24.49 -1.34 -1.16
N ARG A 159 -25.48 -0.42 -1.25
CA ARG A 159 -25.25 0.94 -1.74
C ARG A 159 -24.31 1.74 -0.85
N ILE A 160 -24.48 1.67 0.47
CA ILE A 160 -23.60 2.36 1.42
C ILE A 160 -22.19 1.81 1.35
N LEU A 161 -22.02 0.50 1.33
CA LEU A 161 -20.71 -0.14 1.21
C LEU A 161 -20.00 0.26 -0.10
N ALA A 162 -20.71 0.25 -1.22
CA ALA A 162 -20.17 0.68 -2.51
C ALA A 162 -19.77 2.17 -2.50
N ALA A 163 -20.59 3.04 -1.89
CA ALA A 163 -20.27 4.45 -1.75
C ALA A 163 -19.07 4.70 -0.81
N CYS A 164 -18.96 3.94 0.28
CA CYS A 164 -17.77 3.97 1.14
C CYS A 164 -16.53 3.48 0.39
N GLY A 165 -16.66 2.40 -0.39
CA GLY A 165 -15.58 1.89 -1.24
C GLY A 165 -15.10 2.93 -2.26
N HIS A 166 -16.04 3.60 -2.91
CA HIS A 166 -15.70 4.68 -3.82
C HIS A 166 -15.05 5.88 -3.10
N ALA A 167 -15.49 6.23 -1.90
CA ALA A 167 -14.90 7.31 -1.12
C ALA A 167 -13.45 7.03 -0.69
N VAL A 168 -13.09 5.78 -0.42
CA VAL A 168 -11.71 5.40 -0.07
C VAL A 168 -10.86 5.00 -1.29
N ASP A 169 -11.44 4.99 -2.49
CA ASP A 169 -10.71 4.65 -3.70
C ASP A 169 -9.70 5.74 -4.09
N PHE A 170 -8.46 5.33 -4.32
CA PHE A 170 -7.39 6.24 -4.71
C PHE A 170 -7.68 6.94 -6.05
N GLN A 171 -8.25 6.23 -7.03
CA GLN A 171 -8.52 6.80 -8.35
C GLN A 171 -9.68 7.80 -8.30
N ALA A 172 -10.68 7.54 -7.45
CA ALA A 172 -11.78 8.47 -7.19
C ALA A 172 -11.25 9.77 -6.54
N TRP A 173 -10.44 9.65 -5.48
CA TRP A 173 -9.75 10.79 -4.88
C TRP A 173 -8.91 11.53 -5.92
N ARG A 174 -8.07 10.83 -6.68
CA ARG A 174 -7.18 11.41 -7.69
C ARG A 174 -7.94 12.15 -8.78
N SER A 175 -9.08 11.62 -9.19
CA SER A 175 -9.95 12.29 -10.18
C SER A 175 -10.43 13.65 -9.67
N LEU A 176 -10.88 13.73 -8.43
CA LEU A 176 -11.38 14.98 -7.85
C LEU A 176 -10.24 15.93 -7.45
N ALA A 177 -9.23 15.44 -6.78
CA ALA A 177 -8.15 16.25 -6.24
C ALA A 177 -7.17 16.72 -7.33
N SER A 178 -6.61 15.78 -8.11
CA SER A 178 -5.52 16.12 -9.05
C SER A 178 -6.04 16.54 -10.43
N ARG A 179 -7.13 15.90 -10.93
CA ARG A 179 -7.66 16.24 -12.27
C ARG A 179 -8.64 17.40 -12.26
N GLN A 180 -9.48 17.51 -11.21
CA GLN A 180 -10.47 18.58 -11.07
C GLN A 180 -9.99 19.75 -10.18
N GLY A 181 -8.82 19.61 -9.54
CA GLY A 181 -8.18 20.67 -8.76
C GLY A 181 -8.82 20.95 -7.40
N LEU A 182 -9.62 20.03 -6.85
CA LEU A 182 -10.21 20.21 -5.53
C LEU A 182 -9.15 20.00 -4.44
N ASN A 183 -9.19 20.81 -3.38
CA ASN A 183 -8.42 20.53 -2.18
C ASN A 183 -9.03 19.35 -1.41
N ASP A 184 -8.23 18.70 -0.52
CA ASP A 184 -8.65 17.51 0.19
C ASP A 184 -9.92 17.73 1.02
N ARG A 185 -10.11 18.92 1.61
CA ARG A 185 -11.33 19.25 2.35
C ARG A 185 -12.58 19.20 1.46
N ALA A 186 -12.51 19.78 0.27
CA ALA A 186 -13.61 19.75 -0.68
C ALA A 186 -13.91 18.32 -1.17
N VAL A 187 -12.86 17.51 -1.40
CA VAL A 187 -13.03 16.09 -1.77
C VAL A 187 -13.71 15.32 -0.63
N VAL A 188 -13.29 15.52 0.64
CA VAL A 188 -13.92 14.90 1.82
C VAL A 188 -15.42 15.24 1.86
N GLU A 189 -15.81 16.51 1.74
CA GLU A 189 -17.21 16.91 1.80
C GLU A 189 -18.04 16.34 0.63
N SER A 190 -17.46 16.29 -0.56
CA SER A 190 -18.11 15.66 -1.73
C SER A 190 -18.39 14.18 -1.49
N MET A 191 -17.42 13.44 -0.95
CA MET A 191 -17.56 12.01 -0.65
C MET A 191 -18.50 11.74 0.52
N VAL A 192 -18.49 12.59 1.55
CA VAL A 192 -19.46 12.52 2.65
C VAL A 192 -20.88 12.71 2.13
N THR A 193 -21.10 13.69 1.23
CA THR A 193 -22.39 13.91 0.59
C THR A 193 -22.84 12.69 -0.22
N LEU A 194 -21.95 12.09 -1.00
CA LEU A 194 -22.23 10.87 -1.77
C LEU A 194 -22.70 9.72 -0.86
N VAL A 195 -21.98 9.45 0.22
CA VAL A 195 -22.30 8.33 1.13
C VAL A 195 -23.61 8.61 1.88
N ARG A 196 -23.87 9.86 2.32
CA ARG A 196 -25.15 10.25 2.93
C ARG A 196 -26.32 10.04 1.97
N ALA A 197 -26.18 10.44 0.72
CA ALA A 197 -27.20 10.22 -0.31
C ALA A 197 -27.47 8.72 -0.54
N ALA A 198 -26.42 7.88 -0.60
CA ALA A 198 -26.53 6.43 -0.68
C ALA A 198 -27.26 5.83 0.55
N ALA A 199 -27.12 6.46 1.72
CA ALA A 199 -27.82 6.10 2.94
C ALA A 199 -29.25 6.65 3.05
N GLY A 200 -29.72 7.43 2.04
CA GLY A 200 -31.04 8.07 2.08
C GLY A 200 -31.13 9.22 3.10
N GLN A 201 -30.01 9.88 3.35
CA GLN A 201 -29.91 11.08 4.19
C GLN A 201 -29.49 12.24 3.28
N ALA A 202 -30.45 13.00 2.83
CA ALA A 202 -30.21 14.21 2.06
C ALA A 202 -29.65 15.33 2.95
#